data_c05faa1ade18f079bd51c6af80a1086b
#
_entry.id   c05faa1ade18f079bd51c6af80a1086b
#
_cell.length_a   1.000
_cell.length_b   1.000
_cell.length_c   1.000
_cell.angle_alpha   90.00
_cell.angle_beta   90.00
_cell.angle_gamma   90.00
#
_symmetry.space_group_name_H-M   'P 1'
#
loop_
_entity.id
_entity.type
_entity.pdbx_description
1 polymer ?
#
loop_
_entity_poly.entity_id
_entity_poly.type
_entity_poly.pdbx_seq_one_letter_code
_entity_poly.pdbx_strand_id
1 'polypeptide(L)'
;MNIEQCISHYLEASTGIHDLIADRIYPVKMPQNPTLPALTYRVISGMEHHNIDVAYPRFQFNCWGESYSDAKALSVEVKEAFQRLKSPIGSTSGKHIVQGVVLGEIDMTYDMDTALYGIFVDVRLIYRK
;
A
#
# COMPACT_ATOMS: atom_id res chain seq x y z
N MET A 1 -4.10 -8.63 -14.98
CA MET A 1 -4.34 -7.89 -13.72
C MET A 1 -3.99 -6.43 -13.90
N ASN A 2 -4.79 -5.53 -13.35
CA ASN A 2 -4.37 -4.13 -13.24
C ASN A 2 -3.38 -4.00 -12.07
N ILE A 3 -2.75 -2.83 -11.96
CA ILE A 3 -1.72 -2.62 -10.94
C ILE A 3 -2.29 -2.69 -9.52
N GLU A 4 -3.52 -2.24 -9.31
CA GLU A 4 -4.18 -2.29 -8.00
C GLU A 4 -4.42 -3.73 -7.56
N GLN A 5 -4.83 -4.60 -8.45
CA GLN A 5 -4.99 -6.03 -8.16
C GLN A 5 -3.65 -6.68 -7.83
N CYS A 6 -2.60 -6.30 -8.56
CA CYS A 6 -1.24 -6.79 -8.29
C CYS A 6 -0.76 -6.39 -6.91
N ILE A 7 -1.03 -5.14 -6.51
CA ILE A 7 -0.64 -4.63 -5.19
C ILE A 7 -1.37 -5.40 -4.09
N SER A 8 -2.67 -5.59 -4.23
CA SER A 8 -3.48 -6.32 -3.25
C SER A 8 -2.96 -7.74 -3.08
N HIS A 9 -2.72 -8.43 -4.20
CA HIS A 9 -2.17 -9.80 -4.19
C HIS A 9 -0.80 -9.84 -3.51
N TYR A 10 0.08 -8.88 -3.83
CA TYR A 10 1.42 -8.80 -3.27
C TYR A 10 1.39 -8.57 -1.75
N LEU A 11 0.54 -7.66 -1.29
CA LEU A 11 0.41 -7.35 0.14
C LEU A 11 -0.16 -8.53 0.93
N GLU A 12 -1.16 -9.21 0.40
CA GLU A 12 -1.74 -10.39 1.03
C GLU A 12 -0.72 -11.53 1.17
N ALA A 13 0.20 -11.65 0.22
CA ALA A 13 1.24 -12.67 0.24
C ALA A 13 2.45 -12.28 1.11
N SER A 14 2.57 -11.03 1.54
CA SER A 14 3.67 -10.58 2.39
C SER A 14 3.46 -11.03 3.82
N THR A 15 4.35 -11.88 4.32
CA THR A 15 4.19 -12.51 5.64
C THR A 15 4.07 -11.50 6.78
N GLY A 16 4.93 -10.48 6.81
CA GLY A 16 4.92 -9.46 7.86
C GLY A 16 3.62 -8.67 7.90
N ILE A 17 3.07 -8.33 6.73
CA ILE A 17 1.80 -7.62 6.61
C ILE A 17 0.64 -8.55 6.97
N HIS A 18 0.65 -9.78 6.44
CA HIS A 18 -0.39 -10.77 6.70
C HIS A 18 -0.52 -11.09 8.18
N ASP A 19 0.60 -11.16 8.89
CA ASP A 19 0.60 -11.43 10.34
C ASP A 19 -0.11 -10.33 11.14
N LEU A 20 -0.10 -9.09 10.63
CA LEU A 20 -0.73 -7.96 11.31
C LEU A 20 -2.20 -7.76 10.93
N ILE A 21 -2.53 -7.92 9.65
CA ILE A 21 -3.85 -7.52 9.15
C ILE A 21 -4.60 -8.61 8.39
N ALA A 22 -4.00 -9.79 8.23
CA ALA A 22 -4.57 -10.89 7.43
C ALA A 22 -4.93 -10.36 6.01
N ASP A 23 -6.21 -10.37 5.65
CA ASP A 23 -6.68 -9.89 4.35
C ASP A 23 -7.39 -8.52 4.43
N ARG A 24 -7.21 -7.80 5.53
CA ARG A 24 -7.87 -6.49 5.73
C ARG A 24 -7.17 -5.39 4.96
N ILE A 25 -7.21 -5.50 3.64
CA ILE A 25 -6.62 -4.57 2.68
C ILE A 25 -7.76 -4.07 1.79
N TYR A 26 -8.03 -2.78 1.82
CA TYR A 26 -9.18 -2.20 1.15
C TYR A 26 -8.79 -1.07 0.20
N PRO A 27 -9.29 -1.09 -1.04
CA PRO A 27 -9.08 0.03 -1.94
C PRO A 27 -9.93 1.23 -1.50
N VAL A 28 -9.32 2.38 -1.45
CA VAL A 28 -9.87 3.71 -1.21
C VAL A 28 -10.43 3.92 0.19
N LYS A 29 -11.38 3.10 0.66
CA LYS A 29 -11.98 3.33 1.99
C LYS A 29 -12.24 2.02 2.72
N MET A 30 -12.21 2.09 4.05
CA MET A 30 -12.53 0.97 4.90
C MET A 30 -14.04 0.70 4.97
N PRO A 31 -14.44 -0.56 5.21
CA PRO A 31 -15.84 -0.85 5.50
C PRO A 31 -16.27 -0.20 6.81
N GLN A 32 -17.58 -0.17 7.03
CA GLN A 32 -18.14 0.29 8.29
C GLN A 32 -17.77 -0.70 9.41
N ASN A 33 -17.41 -0.17 10.60
CA ASN A 33 -16.99 -0.96 11.75
C ASN A 33 -15.84 -1.94 11.43
N PRO A 34 -14.70 -1.42 10.92
CA PRO A 34 -13.60 -2.30 10.50
C PRO A 34 -12.92 -2.96 11.69
N THR A 35 -12.37 -4.16 11.47
CA THR A 35 -11.42 -4.77 12.39
C THR A 35 -10.06 -4.14 12.17
N LEU A 36 -9.40 -3.71 13.22
CA LEU A 36 -8.10 -3.04 13.15
C LEU A 36 -6.99 -3.93 13.73
N PRO A 37 -5.75 -3.78 13.27
CA PRO A 37 -5.28 -2.86 12.25
C PRO A 37 -5.75 -3.23 10.85
N ALA A 38 -5.79 -2.24 9.97
CA ALA A 38 -6.22 -2.43 8.58
C ALA A 38 -5.47 -1.46 7.66
N LEU A 39 -5.46 -1.76 6.37
CA LEU A 39 -4.76 -0.98 5.37
C LEU A 39 -5.74 -0.53 4.28
N THR A 40 -5.69 0.74 3.94
CA THR A 40 -6.33 1.22 2.72
C THR A 40 -5.27 1.76 1.77
N TYR A 41 -5.54 1.73 0.47
CA TYR A 41 -4.61 2.29 -0.51
C TYR A 41 -5.37 2.97 -1.64
N ARG A 42 -4.72 3.97 -2.24
CA ARG A 42 -5.29 4.67 -3.39
C ARG A 42 -4.19 5.23 -4.27
N VAL A 43 -4.52 5.47 -5.53
CA VAL A 43 -3.64 6.18 -6.46
C VAL A 43 -3.74 7.66 -6.17
N ILE A 44 -2.60 8.31 -5.89
CA ILE A 44 -2.49 9.76 -5.73
C ILE A 44 -2.33 10.41 -7.10
N SER A 45 -1.47 9.82 -7.94
CA SER A 45 -1.29 10.27 -9.32
C SER A 45 -0.96 9.06 -10.18
N GLY A 46 -1.64 8.95 -11.33
CA GLY A 46 -1.37 7.90 -12.30
C GLY A 46 -0.62 8.50 -13.47
N MET A 47 0.67 8.24 -13.57
CA MET A 47 1.50 8.78 -14.65
C MET A 47 2.01 7.66 -15.53
N GLU A 48 1.98 7.90 -16.84
CA GLU A 48 2.46 6.95 -17.85
C GLU A 48 3.33 7.67 -18.86
N HIS A 49 4.32 6.94 -19.38
CA HIS A 49 5.16 7.46 -20.44
C HIS A 49 4.49 7.25 -21.79
N HIS A 50 4.50 8.25 -22.68
CA HIS A 50 3.82 8.16 -23.97
C HIS A 50 4.49 7.19 -24.94
N ASN A 51 5.83 7.19 -24.96
CA ASN A 51 6.61 6.52 -26.01
C ASN A 51 7.22 5.20 -25.57
N ILE A 52 7.14 4.85 -24.28
CA ILE A 52 7.66 3.59 -23.76
C ILE A 52 6.61 2.92 -22.91
N ASP A 53 6.73 1.61 -22.79
CA ASP A 53 5.76 0.77 -22.10
C ASP A 53 6.00 0.77 -20.58
N VAL A 54 6.03 1.98 -20.00
CA VAL A 54 6.33 2.17 -18.57
C VAL A 54 5.30 3.10 -17.95
N ALA A 55 4.83 2.74 -16.76
CA ALA A 55 4.00 3.58 -15.91
C ALA A 55 4.69 3.79 -14.58
N TYR A 56 4.43 4.95 -13.95
CA TYR A 56 5.06 5.30 -12.67
C TYR A 56 4.06 5.98 -11.74
N PRO A 57 2.96 5.29 -11.38
CA PRO A 57 1.97 5.86 -10.48
C PRO A 57 2.51 6.03 -9.07
N ARG A 58 1.94 6.98 -8.35
CA ARG A 58 2.20 7.18 -6.94
C ARG A 58 1.00 6.70 -6.14
N PHE A 59 1.27 5.85 -5.16
CA PHE A 59 0.25 5.29 -4.28
C PHE A 59 0.42 5.81 -2.86
N GLN A 60 -0.69 5.99 -2.17
CA GLN A 60 -0.68 6.25 -0.74
C GLN A 60 -1.28 5.03 -0.03
N PHE A 61 -0.51 4.48 0.91
CA PHE A 61 -0.94 3.38 1.77
C PHE A 61 -1.24 3.96 3.14
N ASN A 62 -2.49 3.83 3.58
CA ASN A 62 -2.94 4.38 4.85
C ASN A 62 -3.03 3.25 5.86
N CYS A 63 -2.17 3.30 6.88
CA CYS A 63 -2.07 2.27 7.92
C CYS A 63 -2.90 2.72 9.10
N TRP A 64 -3.99 2.01 9.39
CA TRP A 64 -4.95 2.35 10.44
C TRP A 64 -4.81 1.42 11.63
N GLY A 65 -4.86 1.96 12.84
CA GLY A 65 -4.76 1.18 14.06
C GLY A 65 -5.55 1.78 15.20
N GLU A 66 -5.87 0.97 16.21
CA GLU A 66 -6.49 1.43 17.46
C GLU A 66 -5.49 2.16 18.33
N SER A 67 -4.20 1.92 18.13
CA SER A 67 -3.11 2.62 18.81
C SER A 67 -2.08 3.09 17.80
N TYR A 68 -1.27 4.07 18.20
CA TYR A 68 -0.17 4.53 17.37
C TYR A 68 0.84 3.41 17.09
N SER A 69 1.11 2.57 18.08
CA SER A 69 2.02 1.44 17.92
C SER A 69 1.57 0.46 16.85
N ASP A 70 0.28 0.17 16.78
CA ASP A 70 -0.27 -0.75 15.78
C ASP A 70 -0.16 -0.16 14.37
N ALA A 71 -0.52 1.12 14.22
CA ALA A 71 -0.39 1.81 12.94
C ALA A 71 1.08 1.89 12.51
N LYS A 72 1.97 2.17 13.44
CA LYS A 72 3.41 2.28 13.18
C LYS A 72 4.01 0.93 12.75
N ALA A 73 3.66 -0.14 13.43
CA ALA A 73 4.13 -1.48 13.07
C ALA A 73 3.73 -1.84 11.65
N LEU A 74 2.48 -1.54 11.28
CA LEU A 74 2.00 -1.78 9.92
C LEU A 74 2.74 -0.92 8.90
N SER A 75 3.00 0.36 9.20
CA SER A 75 3.72 1.24 8.28
C SER A 75 5.14 0.77 8.01
N VAL A 76 5.82 0.25 9.01
CA VAL A 76 7.18 -0.31 8.87
C VAL A 76 7.14 -1.49 7.89
N GLU A 77 6.20 -2.40 8.05
CA GLU A 77 6.06 -3.56 7.15
C GLU A 77 5.73 -3.14 5.71
N VAL A 78 4.89 -2.14 5.54
CA VAL A 78 4.56 -1.62 4.21
C VAL A 78 5.79 -1.00 3.55
N LYS A 79 6.55 -0.20 4.28
CA LYS A 79 7.80 0.40 3.76
C LYS A 79 8.80 -0.68 3.33
N GLU A 80 8.99 -1.69 4.15
CA GLU A 80 9.92 -2.78 3.83
C GLU A 80 9.45 -3.58 2.61
N ALA A 81 8.14 -3.76 2.44
CA ALA A 81 7.61 -4.50 1.31
C ALA A 81 7.89 -3.81 -0.03
N PHE A 82 7.84 -2.48 -0.06
CA PHE A 82 7.96 -1.73 -1.32
C PHE A 82 9.32 -1.10 -1.55
N GLN A 83 10.10 -0.88 -0.52
CA GLN A 83 11.40 -0.24 -0.70
C GLN A 83 12.34 -1.13 -1.52
N ARG A 84 12.80 -0.61 -2.65
CA ARG A 84 13.70 -1.32 -3.58
C ARG A 84 13.07 -2.57 -4.21
N LEU A 85 11.74 -2.62 -4.28
CA LEU A 85 11.06 -3.74 -4.91
C LEU A 85 11.41 -3.81 -6.40
N LYS A 86 11.93 -4.96 -6.84
CA LYS A 86 12.29 -5.23 -8.23
C LYS A 86 11.91 -6.66 -8.56
N SER A 87 10.64 -6.91 -8.82
CA SER A 87 10.19 -8.26 -9.14
C SER A 87 8.80 -8.21 -9.76
N PRO A 88 8.38 -9.28 -10.44
CA PRO A 88 6.98 -9.41 -10.81
C PRO A 88 6.11 -9.49 -9.55
N ILE A 89 4.96 -8.85 -9.57
CA ILE A 89 3.95 -8.96 -8.52
C ILE A 89 2.61 -9.33 -9.12
N GLY A 90 1.77 -9.96 -8.31
CA GLY A 90 0.49 -10.51 -8.76
C GLY A 90 0.65 -11.97 -9.15
N SER A 91 -0.32 -12.49 -9.88
CA SER A 91 -0.29 -13.86 -10.42
C SER A 91 0.47 -13.89 -11.75
N THR A 92 0.29 -14.97 -12.53
CA THR A 92 0.91 -15.12 -13.85
C THR A 92 0.56 -13.99 -14.82
N SER A 93 -0.55 -13.28 -14.62
CA SER A 93 -0.94 -12.10 -15.42
C SER A 93 -0.62 -10.79 -14.70
N GLY A 94 0.31 -10.80 -13.76
CA GLY A 94 0.70 -9.64 -12.99
C GLY A 94 1.60 -8.68 -13.74
N LYS A 95 2.08 -7.67 -13.04
CA LYS A 95 2.95 -6.63 -13.58
C LYS A 95 4.38 -6.80 -13.07
N HIS A 96 5.35 -6.49 -13.93
CA HIS A 96 6.75 -6.51 -13.54
C HIS A 96 7.13 -5.14 -12.96
N ILE A 97 7.51 -5.12 -11.69
CA ILE A 97 7.96 -3.90 -11.03
C ILE A 97 9.44 -3.69 -11.33
N VAL A 98 9.74 -2.61 -12.03
CA VAL A 98 11.12 -2.21 -12.31
C VAL A 98 11.75 -1.66 -11.04
N GLN A 99 11.02 -0.84 -10.29
CA GLN A 99 11.49 -0.31 -9.02
C GLN A 99 10.34 0.21 -8.17
N GLY A 100 10.40 -0.09 -6.85
CA GLY A 100 9.57 0.55 -5.85
C GLY A 100 10.40 1.59 -5.07
N VAL A 101 9.82 2.75 -4.83
CA VAL A 101 10.49 3.82 -4.07
C VAL A 101 9.53 4.34 -3.01
N VAL A 102 9.94 4.26 -1.75
CA VAL A 102 9.20 4.90 -0.66
C VAL A 102 9.54 6.38 -0.67
N LEU A 103 8.53 7.21 -0.95
CA LEU A 103 8.70 8.67 -1.06
C LEU A 103 8.66 9.36 0.28
N GLY A 104 7.90 8.84 1.23
CA GLY A 104 7.80 9.45 2.55
C GLY A 104 6.75 8.79 3.42
N GLU A 105 6.71 9.21 4.67
CA GLU A 105 5.77 8.75 5.67
C GLU A 105 5.24 9.96 6.42
N ILE A 106 3.92 10.01 6.65
CA ILE A 106 3.27 11.12 7.34
C ILE A 106 2.40 10.55 8.46
N ASP A 107 2.63 11.01 9.68
CA ASP A 107 1.75 10.71 10.80
C ASP A 107 0.51 11.57 10.68
N MET A 108 -0.67 10.94 10.65
CA MET A 108 -1.93 11.66 10.66
C MET A 108 -2.30 12.03 12.09
N THR A 109 -2.91 13.20 12.25
CA THR A 109 -3.50 13.58 13.54
C THR A 109 -4.59 12.57 13.91
N TYR A 110 -4.64 12.20 15.20
CA TYR A 110 -5.66 11.30 15.71
C TYR A 110 -7.06 11.79 15.35
N ASP A 111 -7.86 10.92 14.79
CA ASP A 111 -9.23 11.22 14.40
C ASP A 111 -10.17 10.97 15.58
N MET A 112 -10.68 12.02 16.19
CA MET A 112 -11.53 11.92 17.38
C MET A 112 -12.90 11.32 17.08
N ASP A 113 -13.39 11.47 15.85
CA ASP A 113 -14.71 10.95 15.47
C ASP A 113 -14.68 9.43 15.31
N THR A 114 -13.60 8.88 14.76
CA THR A 114 -13.46 7.45 14.49
C THR A 114 -12.57 6.74 15.50
N ALA A 115 -11.87 7.48 16.37
CA ALA A 115 -10.91 6.98 17.35
C ALA A 115 -9.78 6.15 16.67
N LEU A 116 -9.32 6.59 15.50
CA LEU A 116 -8.30 5.88 14.75
C LEU A 116 -7.00 6.67 14.66
N TYR A 117 -5.89 5.94 14.74
CA TYR A 117 -4.57 6.45 14.40
C TYR A 117 -4.24 6.04 12.98
N GLY A 118 -3.72 6.97 12.19
CA GLY A 118 -3.34 6.72 10.81
C GLY A 118 -1.92 7.15 10.52
N ILE A 119 -1.19 6.33 9.79
CA ILE A 119 0.13 6.66 9.26
C ILE A 119 0.07 6.42 7.76
N PHE A 120 0.43 7.43 6.97
CA PHE A 120 0.34 7.38 5.52
C PHE A 120 1.74 7.17 4.95
N VAL A 121 1.88 6.17 4.08
CA VAL A 121 3.13 5.86 3.39
C VAL A 121 2.93 6.10 1.91
N ASP A 122 3.73 7.00 1.33
CA ASP A 122 3.70 7.30 -0.10
C ASP A 122 4.75 6.46 -0.82
N VAL A 123 4.32 5.75 -1.87
CA VAL A 123 5.18 4.87 -2.65
C VAL A 123 4.98 5.14 -4.13
N ARG A 124 6.07 5.25 -4.87
CA ARG A 124 6.03 5.24 -6.33
C ARG A 124 6.45 3.88 -6.83
N LEU A 125 5.63 3.29 -7.69
CA LEU A 125 5.95 2.05 -8.38
C LEU A 125 6.22 2.36 -9.85
N ILE A 126 7.33 1.86 -10.36
CA ILE A 126 7.68 1.96 -11.77
C ILE A 126 7.52 0.56 -12.35
N TYR A 127 6.62 0.40 -13.31
CA TYR A 127 6.34 -0.92 -13.84
C TYR A 127 6.12 -0.87 -15.35
N ARG A 128 6.25 -2.04 -15.99
CA ARG A 128 5.93 -2.20 -17.41
C ARG A 128 4.43 -2.44 -17.57
N LYS A 129 3.85 -1.69 -18.47
CA LYS A 129 2.42 -1.81 -18.75
C LYS A 129 2.04 -3.15 -19.40
#